data_7aecb454215e36a2900ec015afac6cd2
#
_entry.id   7aecb454215e36a2900ec015afac6cd2
#
_cell.length_a   1.000
_cell.length_b   1.000
_cell.length_c   1.000
_cell.angle_alpha   90.00
_cell.angle_beta   90.00
_cell.angle_gamma   90.00
#
_symmetry.space_group_name_H-M   'P 1'
#
loop_
_entity.id
_entity.type
_entity.pdbx_description
1 polymer ?
#
loop_
_entity_poly.entity_id
_entity_poly.type
_entity_poly.pdbx_seq_one_letter_code
_entity_poly.pdbx_strand_id
1 'polypeptide(L)' 'MQRATKKVEKKRLVRYKEGAEMYSMGMNKFQTLAKDAGAILKIDRMVLVDLDIFDQYHETFRVQ' A
#
# COMPACT_ATOMS: atom_id res chain seq x y z
N MET A 1 4.93 -18.38 -22.96
CA MET A 1 4.62 -17.92 -22.50
C MET A 1 4.62 -17.42 -22.16
N GLN A 2 4.60 -17.24 -21.77
CA GLN A 2 4.46 -16.64 -21.14
C GLN A 2 4.41 -15.97 -20.82
N ARG A 3 4.60 -15.98 -20.77
CA ARG A 3 4.45 -15.34 -20.22
C ARG A 3 4.29 -14.53 -19.85
N ALA A 4 4.39 -14.37 -19.86
CA ALA A 4 4.20 -13.57 -19.30
C ALA A 4 3.99 -13.08 -18.74
N THR A 5 3.81 -13.15 -18.56
CA THR A 5 3.52 -12.74 -17.81
C THR A 5 3.78 -12.48 -17.16
N LYS A 6 4.18 -12.71 -17.11
CA LYS A 6 4.38 -12.47 -16.33
C LYS A 6 4.82 -11.88 -15.81
N LYS A 7 5.25 -12.20 -16.22
CA LYS A 7 5.66 -11.41 -15.45
C LYS A 7 5.10 -10.21 -15.19
N VAL A 8 4.13 -10.19 -15.31
CA VAL A 8 3.48 -9.07 -14.79
C VAL A 8 3.72 -9.03 -13.34
N GLU A 9 4.26 -7.95 -12.90
CA GLU A 9 4.43 -7.80 -11.51
C GLU A 9 3.14 -7.60 -10.87
N LYS A 10 2.86 -8.36 -9.84
CA LYS A 10 1.68 -8.14 -9.06
C LYS A 10 1.93 -7.01 -8.13
N LYS A 11 1.02 -6.07 -8.09
CA LYS A 11 1.10 -5.02 -7.11
C LYS A 11 0.68 -5.57 -5.78
N ARG A 12 1.26 -5.07 -4.71
CA ARG A 12 0.87 -5.45 -3.37
C ARG A 12 -0.21 -4.49 -2.90
N LEU A 13 -1.45 -4.92 -3.03
CA LEU A 13 -2.59 -4.10 -2.66
C LEU A 13 -3.30 -4.70 -1.46
N VAL A 14 -3.57 -3.88 -0.45
CA VAL A 14 -4.24 -4.34 0.75
C VAL A 14 -5.33 -3.37 1.16
N ARG A 15 -6.25 -3.84 2.00
CA ARG A 15 -7.23 -2.99 2.60
C ARG A 15 -6.63 -2.31 3.80
N TYR A 16 -7.28 -1.28 4.29
CA TYR A 16 -6.76 -0.52 5.44
C TYR A 16 -6.48 -1.41 6.64
N LYS A 17 -7.42 -2.29 6.97
CA LYS A 17 -7.24 -3.12 8.16
C LYS A 17 -6.04 -4.01 8.03
N GLU A 18 -5.92 -4.65 6.89
CA GLU A 18 -4.80 -5.55 6.65
C GLU A 18 -3.48 -4.81 6.67
N GLY A 19 -3.45 -3.66 6.00
CA GLY A 19 -2.23 -2.88 5.95
C GLY A 19 -1.83 -2.36 7.31
N ALA A 20 -2.80 -1.91 8.10
CA ALA A 20 -2.50 -1.42 9.44
C ALA A 20 -1.87 -2.51 10.28
N GLU A 21 -2.38 -3.73 10.16
CA GLU A 21 -1.83 -4.85 10.92
C GLU A 21 -0.42 -5.19 10.46
N MET A 22 -0.19 -5.15 9.15
CA MET A 22 1.13 -5.46 8.61
C MET A 22 2.19 -4.48 9.10
N TYR A 23 1.80 -3.24 9.30
CA TYR A 23 2.75 -2.21 9.71
C TYR A 23 2.65 -1.88 11.20
N SER A 24 1.89 -2.67 11.94
CA SER A 24 1.77 -2.53 13.39
C SER A 24 1.34 -1.14 13.81
N MET A 25 0.38 -0.59 13.15
CA MET A 25 -0.14 0.72 13.51
C MET A 25 -1.66 0.71 13.49
N GLY A 26 -2.24 1.71 14.09
CA GLY A 26 -3.69 1.82 14.10
C GLY A 26 -4.23 2.15 12.73
N MET A 27 -5.51 1.84 12.51
CA MET A 27 -6.12 2.08 11.20
C MET A 27 -6.13 3.54 10.81
N ASN A 28 -6.40 4.43 11.77
CA ASN A 28 -6.45 5.85 11.44
C ASN A 28 -5.08 6.35 11.00
N LYS A 29 -4.05 5.89 11.69
CA LYS A 29 -2.70 6.30 11.34
C LYS A 29 -2.32 5.76 9.97
N PHE A 30 -2.64 4.50 9.71
CA PHE A 30 -2.32 3.89 8.43
C PHE A 30 -3.05 4.62 7.30
N GLN A 31 -4.32 4.94 7.49
CA GLN A 31 -5.07 5.66 6.48
C GLN A 31 -4.45 7.02 6.18
N THR A 32 -4.10 7.75 7.23
CA THR A 32 -3.52 9.06 7.05
C THR A 32 -2.22 8.98 6.26
N LEU A 33 -1.36 8.05 6.63
CA LEU A 33 -0.08 7.90 5.94
C LEU A 33 -0.28 7.46 4.50
N ALA A 34 -1.23 6.56 4.25
CA ALA A 34 -1.49 6.09 2.90
C ALA A 34 -1.99 7.23 2.01
N LYS A 35 -2.82 8.09 2.55
CA LYS A 35 -3.30 9.23 1.79
C LYS A 35 -2.18 10.20 1.51
N ASP A 36 -1.35 10.47 2.51
CA ASP A 36 -0.23 11.38 2.33
C ASP A 36 0.76 10.84 1.31
N ALA A 37 0.90 9.53 1.27
CA ALA A 37 1.82 8.90 0.32
C ALA A 37 1.28 8.87 -1.10
N GLY A 38 0.00 9.15 -1.27
CA GLY A 38 -0.61 9.00 -2.59
C GLY A 38 -0.77 7.56 -2.99
N ALA A 39 -0.93 6.69 -2.00
CA ALA A 39 -0.96 5.24 -2.23
C ALA A 39 -2.35 4.65 -2.30
N ILE A 40 -3.37 5.48 -2.35
CA ILE A 40 -4.74 5.01 -2.33
C ILE A 40 -5.24 4.71 -3.73
N LEU A 41 -5.80 3.53 -3.90
CA LEU A 41 -6.49 3.17 -5.12
C LEU A 41 -7.94 2.92 -4.79
N LYS A 42 -8.82 3.53 -5.56
CA LYS A 42 -10.24 3.35 -5.32
C LYS A 42 -10.85 2.70 -6.54
N ILE A 43 -11.39 1.52 -6.37
CA ILE A 43 -12.01 0.78 -7.45
C ILE A 43 -13.45 0.53 -7.05
N ASP A 44 -14.38 1.18 -7.74
CA ASP A 44 -15.78 1.13 -7.37
C ASP A 44 -15.92 1.57 -5.91
N ARG A 45 -16.34 0.67 -5.05
CA ARG A 45 -16.48 1.01 -3.63
C ARG A 45 -15.35 0.48 -2.79
N MET A 46 -14.38 -0.16 -3.45
CA MET A 46 -13.29 -0.77 -2.73
C MET A 46 -12.11 0.18 -2.69
N VAL A 47 -11.55 0.34 -1.51
CA VAL A 47 -10.38 1.19 -1.34
C VAL A 47 -9.21 0.29 -0.99
N LEU A 48 -8.14 0.42 -1.76
CA LEU A 48 -6.95 -0.38 -1.56
C LEU A 48 -5.74 0.53 -1.40
N VAL A 49 -4.73 0.01 -0.75
CA VAL A 49 -3.49 0.75 -0.56
C VAL A 49 -2.39 0.03 -1.33
N ASP A 50 -1.70 0.79 -2.16
CA ASP A 50 -0.57 0.28 -2.93
C ASP A 50 0.65 0.31 -2.03
N LEU A 51 1.07 -0.86 -1.58
CA LEU A 51 2.15 -0.94 -0.61
C LEU A 51 3.51 -0.54 -1.19
N ASP A 52 3.68 -0.67 -2.48
CA ASP A 52 4.94 -0.24 -3.08
C ASP A 52 5.12 1.27 -2.95
N ILE A 53 4.06 2.00 -3.21
CA ILE A 53 4.10 3.45 -3.05
C ILE A 53 4.16 3.81 -1.57
N PHE A 54 3.37 3.09 -0.76
CA PHE A 54 3.36 3.34 0.68
C PHE A 54 4.77 3.15 1.27
N ASP A 55 5.45 2.09 0.87
CA ASP A 55 6.78 1.80 1.39
C ASP A 55 7.79 2.88 1.01
N GLN A 56 7.70 3.39 -0.20
CA GLN A 56 8.60 4.46 -0.62
C GLN A 56 8.42 5.69 0.27
N TYR A 57 7.17 6.03 0.54
CA TYR A 57 6.89 7.17 1.41
C TYR A 57 7.32 6.87 2.85
N HIS A 58 7.03 5.65 3.30
CA HIS A 58 7.35 5.23 4.66
C HIS A 58 8.85 5.30 4.91
N GLU A 59 9.66 5.01 3.91
CA GLU A 59 11.11 5.07 4.06
C GLU A 59 11.60 6.48 4.35
N THR A 60 10.85 7.49 3.98
CA THR A 60 11.28 8.87 4.25
C THR A 60 11.29 9.17 5.74
N PHE A 61 10.66 8.31 6.55
CA PHE A 61 10.64 8.51 7.99
C PHE A 61 11.73 7.71 8.71
N ARG A 62 12.56 7.00 7.96
CA ARG A 62 13.57 6.17 8.59
C ARG A 62 14.58 7.06 9.32
N VAL A 63 14.91 6.63 10.53
CA VAL A 63 15.88 7.36 11.36
C VAL A 63 17.17 6.60 11.33
N GLN A 64 18.25 7.26 11.02
CA GLN A 64 19.56 6.63 10.93
C GLN A 64 20.15 6.39 12.31
#